data_a13928f0001286908c7883e5875b6c48
#
_entry.id   a13928f0001286908c7883e5875b6c48
#
_cell.length_a   1.000
_cell.length_b   1.000
_cell.length_c   1.000
_cell.angle_alpha   90.00
_cell.angle_beta   90.00
_cell.angle_gamma   90.00
#
_symmetry.space_group_name_H-M   'P 1'
#
loop_
_entity.id
_entity.type
_entity.pdbx_description
1 polymer ?
#
loop_
_entity_poly.entity_id
_entity_poly.type
_entity_poly.pdbx_seq_one_letter_code
_entity_poly.pdbx_strand_id
1 'polypeptide(L)'
;MGGIRALCKESVKTWRGQNRENPVNRLTMCARLFEAVIWERNNRAMTFNAAREWKFSSEQGKANYEAAQKQYPAQAIVDMAALRNNMRHLVSVVGGPNSGTAVMGVVKADAYGHGLIPAALAALAGGATWLGTAQSHEALLLRKAGIGPDRCHILTWVYNGMAVPFDELIDNDIDISVGSLPGIDGVAAAARRLGKTARVHVKVDSGFGRNGFTPATFDAALAKLVPLAKEGVLHIVGQWSHLAVADAPDVPEFVASTDRQIENFKDFTRRMEVAGIAPEIRHLANTAATLSRPEIHFELTRPGIGLYGYEADPAMGTPGTYDLTPAMTLQAQLGTVKDVEAGHGISYGRTYLTPTDTSTAIV
;
A
#
# COMPACT_ATOMS: atom_id res chain seq x y z
N MET A 1 11.72 0.62 -13.68
CA MET A 1 10.67 -0.43 -13.60
C MET A 1 11.04 -1.76 -14.31
N GLY A 2 12.02 -1.80 -15.22
CA GLY A 2 12.44 -3.02 -15.93
C GLY A 2 13.30 -4.00 -15.13
N GLY A 3 14.16 -3.52 -14.23
CA GLY A 3 15.14 -4.36 -13.52
C GLY A 3 14.56 -5.33 -12.48
N ILE A 4 13.58 -4.89 -11.70
CA ILE A 4 12.93 -5.74 -10.67
C ILE A 4 12.11 -6.87 -11.32
N ARG A 5 11.47 -6.61 -12.47
CA ARG A 5 10.79 -7.65 -13.25
C ARG A 5 11.76 -8.67 -13.89
N ALA A 6 12.97 -8.27 -14.23
CA ALA A 6 13.98 -9.17 -14.77
C ALA A 6 14.50 -10.13 -13.70
N LEU A 7 14.78 -9.65 -12.49
CA LEU A 7 15.23 -10.45 -11.34
C LEU A 7 14.20 -11.49 -10.91
N CYS A 8 12.93 -11.13 -10.82
CA CYS A 8 11.86 -12.09 -10.58
C CYS A 8 11.69 -13.10 -11.73
N LYS A 9 11.88 -12.69 -12.99
CA LYS A 9 11.73 -13.58 -14.15
C LYS A 9 12.88 -14.58 -14.29
N GLU A 10 14.12 -14.21 -14.00
CA GLU A 10 15.27 -15.13 -14.09
C GLU A 10 15.29 -16.10 -12.91
N SER A 11 15.05 -15.66 -11.70
CA SER A 11 14.88 -16.55 -10.55
C SER A 11 13.73 -17.56 -10.77
N VAL A 12 12.65 -17.14 -11.43
CA VAL A 12 11.53 -18.01 -11.81
C VAL A 12 11.89 -18.97 -12.95
N LYS A 13 12.74 -18.57 -13.91
CA LYS A 13 13.18 -19.46 -15.02
C LYS A 13 14.14 -20.55 -14.53
N THR A 14 15.13 -20.22 -13.75
CA THR A 14 16.09 -21.18 -13.17
C THR A 14 15.37 -22.18 -12.24
N TRP A 15 14.38 -21.72 -11.53
CA TRP A 15 13.58 -22.54 -10.63
C TRP A 15 12.58 -23.46 -11.38
N ARG A 16 12.01 -23.04 -12.52
CA ARG A 16 11.11 -23.89 -13.35
C ARG A 16 11.78 -25.15 -13.88
N GLY A 17 13.12 -25.16 -13.96
CA GLY A 17 13.89 -26.32 -14.38
C GLY A 17 14.09 -27.39 -13.30
N GLN A 18 13.95 -27.05 -12.00
CA GLN A 18 14.37 -27.92 -10.91
C GLN A 18 13.26 -28.46 -9.98
N ASN A 19 12.05 -27.87 -9.98
CA ASN A 19 10.99 -28.30 -9.04
C ASN A 19 9.57 -28.11 -9.61
N ARG A 20 9.01 -29.15 -10.19
CA ARG A 20 7.64 -29.13 -10.74
C ARG A 20 6.52 -29.42 -9.72
N GLU A 21 6.80 -29.83 -8.48
CA GLU A 21 5.78 -30.54 -7.68
C GLU A 21 5.32 -29.88 -6.38
N ASN A 22 5.80 -28.68 -5.95
CA ASN A 22 5.25 -28.11 -4.70
C ASN A 22 5.20 -26.56 -4.70
N PRO A 23 4.00 -25.94 -4.80
CA PRO A 23 3.82 -24.51 -4.77
C PRO A 23 4.13 -23.86 -3.40
N VAL A 24 4.07 -24.63 -2.29
CA VAL A 24 4.37 -24.13 -0.93
C VAL A 24 5.86 -23.78 -0.79
N ASN A 25 6.75 -24.52 -1.46
CA ASN A 25 8.20 -24.26 -1.44
C ASN A 25 8.59 -22.96 -2.18
N ARG A 26 7.75 -22.44 -3.08
CA ARG A 26 7.96 -21.17 -3.79
C ARG A 26 7.89 -19.96 -2.87
N LEU A 27 6.86 -19.92 -2.04
CA LEU A 27 6.62 -18.80 -1.11
C LEU A 27 7.62 -18.82 0.05
N THR A 28 7.97 -20.02 0.53
CA THR A 28 8.97 -20.18 1.59
C THR A 28 10.36 -19.76 1.14
N MET A 29 10.71 -19.93 -0.15
CA MET A 29 12.01 -19.49 -0.68
C MET A 29 12.06 -17.97 -0.88
N CYS A 30 10.99 -17.35 -1.39
CA CYS A 30 10.87 -15.88 -1.42
C CYS A 30 10.87 -15.30 0.02
N ALA A 31 10.12 -15.87 0.95
CA ALA A 31 10.14 -15.46 2.35
C ALA A 31 11.51 -15.68 3.01
N ARG A 32 12.19 -16.79 2.75
CA ARG A 32 13.54 -17.06 3.28
C ARG A 32 14.62 -16.19 2.63
N LEU A 33 14.52 -15.84 1.36
CA LEU A 33 15.39 -14.83 0.74
C LEU A 33 15.14 -13.44 1.33
N PHE A 34 13.90 -13.13 1.73
CA PHE A 34 13.54 -11.86 2.36
C PHE A 34 13.84 -11.80 3.86
N GLU A 35 13.74 -12.88 4.61
CA GLU A 35 14.20 -12.94 6.01
C GLU A 35 15.70 -12.63 6.13
N ALA A 36 16.46 -12.86 5.06
CA ALA A 36 17.89 -12.55 5.01
C ALA A 36 18.20 -11.05 4.81
N VAL A 37 17.20 -10.20 4.55
CA VAL A 37 17.37 -8.77 4.27
C VAL A 37 16.57 -7.91 5.27
N ILE A 38 16.59 -8.26 6.58
CA ILE A 38 16.07 -7.42 7.65
C ILE A 38 17.23 -6.61 8.23
N TRP A 39 17.16 -5.26 8.09
CA TRP A 39 18.18 -4.32 8.51
C TRP A 39 17.72 -3.46 9.69
N GLU A 40 18.55 -3.29 10.71
CA GLU A 40 18.35 -2.26 11.72
C GLU A 40 19.20 -1.03 11.40
N ARG A 41 18.54 0.15 11.38
CA ARG A 41 19.19 1.43 11.16
C ARG A 41 19.62 2.06 12.49
N ASN A 42 20.84 2.62 12.56
CA ASN A 42 21.23 3.52 13.63
C ASN A 42 20.62 4.92 13.43
N ASN A 43 19.89 5.42 14.45
CA ASN A 43 19.33 6.77 14.49
C ASN A 43 20.44 7.83 14.59
N ARG A 44 21.01 8.27 13.47
CA ARG A 44 21.77 9.52 13.41
C ARG A 44 21.48 10.26 12.11
N ALA A 45 21.37 11.59 12.20
CA ALA A 45 21.13 12.49 11.09
C ALA A 45 22.11 12.22 9.94
N MET A 46 21.59 12.08 8.71
CA MET A 46 22.40 11.86 7.52
C MET A 46 22.99 13.19 7.04
N THR A 47 24.32 13.25 6.95
CA THR A 47 25.00 14.14 6.03
C THR A 47 25.10 13.44 4.67
N PHE A 48 24.88 14.18 3.59
CA PHE A 48 24.75 13.68 2.20
C PHE A 48 25.96 12.91 1.63
N ASN A 49 27.06 12.75 2.38
CA ASN A 49 28.32 12.13 1.95
C ASN A 49 28.80 10.96 2.81
N ALA A 50 28.04 10.45 3.77
CA ALA A 50 28.44 9.28 4.54
C ALA A 50 27.91 8.00 3.88
N ALA A 51 28.78 7.05 3.60
CA ALA A 51 28.38 5.70 3.25
C ALA A 51 27.43 5.17 4.34
N ARG A 52 26.24 4.73 3.94
CA ARG A 52 25.20 4.26 4.83
C ARG A 52 25.69 2.95 5.48
N GLU A 53 25.94 2.95 6.78
CA GLU A 53 26.21 1.72 7.51
C GLU A 53 24.91 0.94 7.74
N TRP A 54 24.86 -0.26 7.19
CA TRP A 54 23.77 -1.18 7.38
C TRP A 54 24.06 -2.14 8.54
N LYS A 55 23.11 -2.26 9.48
CA LYS A 55 23.15 -3.30 10.50
C LYS A 55 22.31 -4.49 10.07
N PHE A 56 22.90 -5.65 10.06
CA PHE A 56 22.27 -6.91 9.70
C PHE A 56 21.74 -7.62 10.93
N SER A 57 20.53 -8.18 10.82
CA SER A 57 19.93 -8.97 11.90
C SER A 57 20.55 -10.36 12.04
N SER A 58 21.31 -10.80 11.02
CA SER A 58 22.00 -12.09 11.02
C SER A 58 23.22 -12.08 10.10
N GLU A 59 24.21 -12.93 10.38
CA GLU A 59 25.36 -13.13 9.51
C GLU A 59 24.96 -13.65 8.11
N GLN A 60 23.92 -14.47 8.02
CA GLN A 60 23.39 -14.92 6.73
C GLN A 60 22.83 -13.76 5.91
N GLY A 61 22.13 -12.82 6.56
CA GLY A 61 21.64 -11.60 5.90
C GLY A 61 22.77 -10.75 5.34
N LYS A 62 23.84 -10.60 6.10
CA LYS A 62 25.06 -9.90 5.69
C LYS A 62 25.72 -10.61 4.49
N ALA A 63 25.92 -11.92 4.57
CA ALA A 63 26.51 -12.69 3.48
C ALA A 63 25.68 -12.63 2.19
N ASN A 64 24.36 -12.68 2.28
CA ASN A 64 23.47 -12.57 1.14
C ASN A 64 23.56 -11.18 0.48
N TYR A 65 23.65 -10.12 1.27
CA TYR A 65 23.85 -8.77 0.74
C TYR A 65 25.20 -8.65 0.02
N GLU A 66 26.29 -9.10 0.65
CA GLU A 66 27.62 -9.06 0.06
C GLU A 66 27.69 -9.86 -1.25
N ALA A 67 27.00 -11.02 -1.32
CA ALA A 67 26.85 -11.79 -2.54
C ALA A 67 26.06 -11.05 -3.60
N ALA A 68 24.93 -10.42 -3.24
CA ALA A 68 24.12 -9.63 -4.13
C ALA A 68 24.87 -8.39 -4.68
N GLN A 69 25.69 -7.75 -3.86
CA GLN A 69 26.55 -6.62 -4.25
C GLN A 69 27.57 -7.02 -5.34
N LYS A 70 28.08 -8.24 -5.28
CA LYS A 70 29.01 -8.76 -6.29
C LYS A 70 28.31 -9.14 -7.59
N GLN A 71 27.05 -9.57 -7.51
CA GLN A 71 26.29 -10.08 -8.63
C GLN A 71 25.52 -8.99 -9.39
N TYR A 72 25.04 -7.98 -8.66
CA TYR A 72 24.14 -6.95 -9.21
C TYR A 72 24.72 -5.56 -8.98
N PRO A 73 25.15 -4.87 -10.05
CA PRO A 73 25.75 -3.54 -9.94
C PRO A 73 24.73 -2.47 -9.50
N ALA A 74 23.43 -2.69 -9.71
CA ALA A 74 22.38 -1.77 -9.30
C ALA A 74 21.32 -2.49 -8.45
N GLN A 75 20.92 -1.90 -7.33
CA GLN A 75 20.02 -2.49 -6.34
C GLN A 75 19.02 -1.47 -5.79
N ALA A 76 17.82 -1.96 -5.48
CA ALA A 76 16.86 -1.28 -4.61
C ALA A 76 16.87 -1.99 -3.24
N ILE A 77 17.34 -1.31 -2.22
CA ILE A 77 17.41 -1.84 -0.85
C ILE A 77 16.20 -1.34 -0.08
N VAL A 78 15.44 -2.26 0.52
CA VAL A 78 14.26 -1.94 1.32
C VAL A 78 14.55 -2.19 2.80
N ASP A 79 14.40 -1.15 3.61
CA ASP A 79 14.59 -1.17 5.06
C ASP A 79 13.27 -1.56 5.76
N MET A 80 13.16 -2.83 6.15
CA MET A 80 11.97 -3.35 6.85
C MET A 80 11.78 -2.73 8.24
N ALA A 81 12.87 -2.30 8.89
CA ALA A 81 12.76 -1.63 10.18
C ALA A 81 12.19 -0.21 10.01
N ALA A 82 12.54 0.49 8.94
CA ALA A 82 11.91 1.77 8.60
C ALA A 82 10.41 1.61 8.36
N LEU A 83 9.97 0.63 7.56
CA LEU A 83 8.54 0.34 7.34
C LEU A 83 7.81 0.09 8.67
N ARG A 84 8.34 -0.80 9.50
CA ARG A 84 7.77 -1.10 10.82
C ARG A 84 7.68 0.14 11.71
N ASN A 85 8.73 0.95 11.74
CA ASN A 85 8.80 2.14 12.60
C ASN A 85 7.87 3.25 12.07
N ASN A 86 7.77 3.45 10.76
CA ASN A 86 6.80 4.35 10.15
C ASN A 86 5.37 3.94 10.52
N MET A 87 5.04 2.66 10.42
CA MET A 87 3.72 2.19 10.83
C MET A 87 3.47 2.40 12.31
N ARG A 88 4.44 2.12 13.19
CA ARG A 88 4.31 2.37 14.63
C ARG A 88 4.08 3.85 14.91
N HIS A 89 4.76 4.72 14.20
CA HIS A 89 4.56 6.15 14.29
C HIS A 89 3.14 6.55 13.85
N LEU A 90 2.67 6.07 12.69
CA LEU A 90 1.31 6.31 12.20
C LEU A 90 0.24 5.80 13.17
N VAL A 91 0.46 4.67 13.83
CA VAL A 91 -0.42 4.20 14.93
C VAL A 91 -0.39 5.16 16.12
N SER A 92 0.77 5.73 16.46
CA SER A 92 0.84 6.73 17.55
C SER A 92 0.15 8.04 17.20
N VAL A 93 0.19 8.47 15.93
CA VAL A 93 -0.50 9.67 15.44
C VAL A 93 -2.02 9.60 15.64
N VAL A 94 -2.60 8.41 15.48
CA VAL A 94 -4.05 8.23 15.71
C VAL A 94 -4.40 7.95 17.18
N GLY A 95 -3.46 8.17 18.11
CA GLY A 95 -3.67 8.01 19.55
C GLY A 95 -3.26 6.64 20.11
N GLY A 96 -2.60 5.81 19.31
CA GLY A 96 -2.11 4.49 19.73
C GLY A 96 -3.15 3.37 19.64
N PRO A 97 -2.78 2.15 20.06
CA PRO A 97 -3.60 0.95 19.85
C PRO A 97 -4.93 0.94 20.61
N ASN A 98 -5.10 1.82 21.60
CA ASN A 98 -6.32 1.91 22.43
C ASN A 98 -7.16 3.15 22.12
N SER A 99 -6.87 3.89 21.05
CA SER A 99 -7.58 5.13 20.70
C SER A 99 -9.00 4.92 20.15
N GLY A 100 -9.34 3.68 19.77
CA GLY A 100 -10.55 3.38 19.01
C GLY A 100 -10.38 3.54 17.49
N THR A 101 -9.28 4.12 17.03
CA THR A 101 -8.94 4.25 15.60
C THR A 101 -7.89 3.22 15.19
N ALA A 102 -8.24 2.32 14.30
CA ALA A 102 -7.31 1.37 13.70
C ALA A 102 -6.50 2.01 12.56
N VAL A 103 -5.39 1.38 12.19
CA VAL A 103 -4.58 1.80 11.03
C VAL A 103 -4.47 0.67 10.03
N MET A 104 -4.82 0.96 8.77
CA MET A 104 -4.67 0.07 7.64
C MET A 104 -3.33 0.34 6.93
N GLY A 105 -2.43 -0.63 6.92
CA GLY A 105 -1.25 -0.59 6.06
C GLY A 105 -1.65 -0.81 4.60
N VAL A 106 -1.55 0.22 3.75
CA VAL A 106 -1.88 0.11 2.33
C VAL A 106 -0.69 -0.43 1.56
N VAL A 107 -0.78 -1.70 1.11
CA VAL A 107 0.30 -2.47 0.47
C VAL A 107 0.04 -2.81 -1.00
N LYS A 108 -0.86 -2.07 -1.66
CA LYS A 108 -1.18 -2.20 -3.09
C LYS A 108 0.06 -2.02 -3.99
N ALA A 109 -0.01 -2.52 -5.23
CA ALA A 109 1.02 -2.39 -6.26
C ALA A 109 2.39 -2.91 -5.78
N ASP A 110 2.38 -4.16 -5.28
CA ASP A 110 3.54 -4.80 -4.68
C ASP A 110 4.16 -3.95 -3.55
N ALA A 111 3.26 -3.41 -2.67
CA ALA A 111 3.65 -2.48 -1.60
C ALA A 111 4.44 -1.27 -2.13
N TYR A 112 3.89 -0.60 -3.14
CA TYR A 112 4.55 0.52 -3.84
C TYR A 112 5.95 0.14 -4.37
N GLY A 113 6.12 -1.13 -4.77
CA GLY A 113 7.38 -1.68 -5.27
C GLY A 113 8.36 -2.12 -4.19
N HIS A 114 7.95 -2.15 -2.91
CA HIS A 114 8.80 -2.56 -1.78
C HIS A 114 8.71 -4.07 -1.48
N GLY A 115 7.85 -4.80 -2.19
CA GLY A 115 7.58 -6.20 -1.95
C GLY A 115 6.37 -6.42 -1.04
N LEU A 116 5.30 -7.02 -1.59
CA LEU A 116 3.98 -7.13 -0.96
C LEU A 116 4.03 -7.80 0.42
N ILE A 117 4.58 -9.01 0.48
CA ILE A 117 4.54 -9.83 1.70
C ILE A 117 5.45 -9.25 2.81
N PRO A 118 6.74 -8.91 2.55
CA PRO A 118 7.58 -8.35 3.59
C PRO A 118 7.09 -7.01 4.12
N ALA A 119 6.57 -6.13 3.24
CA ALA A 119 6.01 -4.86 3.69
C ALA A 119 4.74 -5.04 4.52
N ALA A 120 3.87 -6.00 4.16
CA ALA A 120 2.69 -6.35 4.95
C ALA A 120 3.08 -6.84 6.36
N LEU A 121 4.07 -7.74 6.45
CA LEU A 121 4.57 -8.24 7.73
C LEU A 121 5.20 -7.12 8.58
N ALA A 122 5.95 -6.20 7.96
CA ALA A 122 6.51 -5.05 8.65
C ALA A 122 5.41 -4.10 9.16
N ALA A 123 4.35 -3.85 8.38
CA ALA A 123 3.21 -3.06 8.79
C ALA A 123 2.49 -3.68 10.00
N LEU A 124 2.21 -4.98 9.96
CA LEU A 124 1.60 -5.72 11.08
C LEU A 124 2.49 -5.67 12.34
N ALA A 125 3.80 -5.86 12.18
CA ALA A 125 4.76 -5.73 13.29
C ALA A 125 4.87 -4.29 13.83
N GLY A 126 4.46 -3.29 13.06
CA GLY A 126 4.33 -1.89 13.45
C GLY A 126 3.01 -1.54 14.13
N GLY A 127 2.06 -2.47 14.19
CA GLY A 127 0.77 -2.27 14.86
C GLY A 127 -0.42 -2.05 13.92
N ALA A 128 -0.26 -2.21 12.60
CA ALA A 128 -1.41 -2.26 11.70
C ALA A 128 -2.30 -3.47 12.03
N THR A 129 -3.61 -3.29 12.05
CA THR A 129 -4.59 -4.35 12.24
C THR A 129 -5.37 -4.67 10.97
N TRP A 130 -5.17 -3.84 9.94
CA TRP A 130 -5.73 -3.97 8.61
C TRP A 130 -4.63 -3.89 7.55
N LEU A 131 -4.85 -4.59 6.44
CA LEU A 131 -4.06 -4.42 5.21
C LEU A 131 -4.98 -4.05 4.06
N GLY A 132 -4.53 -3.12 3.22
CA GLY A 132 -5.29 -2.64 2.08
C GLY A 132 -4.59 -2.93 0.76
N THR A 133 -5.30 -3.61 -0.16
CA THR A 133 -4.80 -3.93 -1.50
C THR A 133 -5.70 -3.32 -2.58
N ALA A 134 -5.14 -3.01 -3.74
CA ALA A 134 -5.94 -2.55 -4.85
C ALA A 134 -6.56 -3.73 -5.62
N GLN A 135 -5.78 -4.77 -5.85
CA GLN A 135 -6.16 -5.90 -6.68
C GLN A 135 -6.52 -7.13 -5.84
N SER A 136 -7.54 -7.87 -6.28
CA SER A 136 -8.00 -9.10 -5.60
C SER A 136 -6.87 -10.13 -5.44
N HIS A 137 -6.01 -10.30 -6.45
CA HIS A 137 -4.90 -11.25 -6.39
C HIS A 137 -3.86 -10.89 -5.32
N GLU A 138 -3.64 -9.60 -5.02
CA GLU A 138 -2.74 -9.17 -3.95
C GLU A 138 -3.28 -9.61 -2.59
N ALA A 139 -4.59 -9.44 -2.35
CA ALA A 139 -5.24 -9.88 -1.11
C ALA A 139 -5.14 -11.40 -0.94
N LEU A 140 -5.41 -12.16 -2.00
CA LEU A 140 -5.29 -13.62 -2.00
C LEU A 140 -3.84 -14.09 -1.78
N LEU A 141 -2.85 -13.39 -2.33
CA LEU A 141 -1.43 -13.67 -2.08
C LEU A 141 -1.06 -13.47 -0.62
N LEU A 142 -1.57 -12.45 0.05
CA LEU A 142 -1.33 -12.22 1.48
C LEU A 142 -1.90 -13.36 2.32
N ARG A 143 -3.15 -13.81 2.05
CA ARG A 143 -3.74 -14.97 2.73
C ARG A 143 -2.94 -16.24 2.48
N LYS A 144 -2.55 -16.47 1.23
CA LYS A 144 -1.71 -17.63 0.86
C LYS A 144 -0.32 -17.61 1.51
N ALA A 145 0.20 -16.43 1.84
CA ALA A 145 1.45 -16.27 2.58
C ALA A 145 1.32 -16.52 4.10
N GLY A 146 0.13 -16.93 4.58
CA GLY A 146 -0.11 -17.26 5.98
C GLY A 146 -0.52 -16.08 6.85
N ILE A 147 -0.91 -14.95 6.25
CA ILE A 147 -1.52 -13.83 7.00
C ILE A 147 -3.00 -14.16 7.16
N GLY A 148 -3.36 -14.87 8.23
CA GLY A 148 -4.72 -15.34 8.50
C GLY A 148 -5.70 -14.25 8.93
N PRO A 149 -7.03 -14.53 8.89
CA PRO A 149 -8.06 -13.58 9.30
C PRO A 149 -8.03 -13.30 10.81
N ASP A 150 -7.54 -14.21 11.62
CA ASP A 150 -7.26 -14.05 13.05
C ASP A 150 -6.17 -13.02 13.34
N ARG A 151 -5.26 -12.79 12.39
CA ARG A 151 -4.14 -11.88 12.52
C ARG A 151 -4.48 -10.47 12.05
N CYS A 152 -5.17 -10.33 10.93
CA CYS A 152 -5.61 -9.02 10.42
C CYS A 152 -6.74 -9.14 9.42
N HIS A 153 -7.52 -8.06 9.28
CA HIS A 153 -8.45 -7.88 8.18
C HIS A 153 -7.72 -7.45 6.91
N ILE A 154 -8.22 -7.87 5.75
CA ILE A 154 -7.69 -7.45 4.45
C ILE A 154 -8.85 -6.89 3.62
N LEU A 155 -8.72 -5.65 3.15
CA LEU A 155 -9.67 -5.00 2.26
C LEU A 155 -9.07 -4.89 0.85
N THR A 156 -9.86 -5.28 -0.18
CA THR A 156 -9.53 -5.03 -1.59
C THR A 156 -10.60 -4.17 -2.27
N TRP A 157 -10.21 -3.30 -3.26
CA TRP A 157 -11.14 -2.29 -3.76
C TRP A 157 -11.14 -2.04 -5.27
N VAL A 158 -10.25 -2.66 -6.07
CA VAL A 158 -10.26 -2.56 -7.53
C VAL A 158 -10.51 -3.92 -8.12
N TYR A 159 -11.60 -4.04 -8.84
CA TYR A 159 -11.90 -5.19 -9.67
C TYR A 159 -12.54 -4.72 -10.97
N ASN A 160 -12.22 -5.38 -12.07
CA ASN A 160 -12.86 -5.14 -13.35
C ASN A 160 -14.01 -6.15 -13.54
N GLY A 161 -15.08 -5.75 -14.18
CA GLY A 161 -16.34 -6.48 -14.26
C GLY A 161 -16.32 -7.83 -14.99
N MET A 162 -15.16 -8.29 -15.49
CA MET A 162 -15.12 -9.46 -16.40
C MET A 162 -14.78 -10.79 -15.71
N ALA A 163 -14.06 -10.79 -14.60
CA ALA A 163 -13.71 -12.01 -13.86
C ALA A 163 -13.24 -11.66 -12.44
N VAL A 164 -14.18 -11.28 -11.59
CA VAL A 164 -13.85 -11.00 -10.18
C VAL A 164 -13.95 -12.31 -9.42
N PRO A 165 -12.90 -12.74 -8.70
CA PRO A 165 -12.92 -13.98 -7.93
C PRO A 165 -13.64 -13.79 -6.59
N PHE A 166 -14.93 -13.36 -6.62
CA PHE A 166 -15.69 -13.10 -5.39
C PHE A 166 -15.79 -14.33 -4.50
N ASP A 167 -15.90 -15.52 -5.08
CA ASP A 167 -15.95 -16.77 -4.33
C ASP A 167 -14.65 -16.96 -3.51
N GLU A 168 -13.50 -16.81 -4.16
CA GLU A 168 -12.20 -16.96 -3.50
C GLU A 168 -11.98 -15.88 -2.44
N LEU A 169 -12.44 -14.63 -2.68
CA LEU A 169 -12.35 -13.54 -1.71
C LEU A 169 -13.17 -13.85 -0.46
N ILE A 170 -14.42 -14.31 -0.63
CA ILE A 170 -15.32 -14.66 0.48
C ILE A 170 -14.78 -15.89 1.23
N ASP A 171 -14.30 -16.90 0.53
CA ASP A 171 -13.76 -18.13 1.14
C ASP A 171 -12.50 -17.86 1.98
N ASN A 172 -11.75 -16.82 1.66
CA ASN A 172 -10.54 -16.41 2.37
C ASN A 172 -10.75 -15.25 3.35
N ASP A 173 -12.00 -14.94 3.74
CA ASP A 173 -12.34 -13.85 4.67
C ASP A 173 -11.70 -12.52 4.29
N ILE A 174 -11.78 -12.15 3.02
CA ILE A 174 -11.31 -10.87 2.51
C ILE A 174 -12.49 -9.91 2.41
N ASP A 175 -12.36 -8.73 2.99
CA ASP A 175 -13.36 -7.68 2.92
C ASP A 175 -13.35 -7.06 1.50
N ILE A 176 -14.54 -6.86 0.95
CA ILE A 176 -14.71 -6.45 -0.44
C ILE A 176 -15.31 -5.04 -0.48
N SER A 177 -14.64 -4.13 -1.17
CA SER A 177 -15.23 -2.81 -1.42
C SER A 177 -16.29 -2.88 -2.52
N VAL A 178 -17.50 -2.39 -2.25
CA VAL A 178 -18.58 -2.27 -3.23
C VAL A 178 -18.87 -0.81 -3.52
N GLY A 179 -18.79 -0.40 -4.79
CA GLY A 179 -19.00 0.99 -5.24
C GLY A 179 -19.82 1.09 -6.51
N SER A 180 -20.53 0.01 -6.89
CA SER A 180 -21.43 -0.04 -8.03
C SER A 180 -22.53 -1.09 -7.82
N LEU A 181 -23.68 -0.92 -8.48
CA LEU A 181 -24.78 -1.89 -8.40
C LEU A 181 -24.37 -3.28 -8.90
N PRO A 182 -23.67 -3.44 -10.03
CA PRO A 182 -23.17 -4.75 -10.46
C PRO A 182 -22.19 -5.37 -9.45
N GLY A 183 -21.39 -4.55 -8.73
CA GLY A 183 -20.52 -5.03 -7.67
C GLY A 183 -21.29 -5.63 -6.50
N ILE A 184 -22.38 -4.99 -6.06
CA ILE A 184 -23.28 -5.53 -5.02
C ILE A 184 -23.87 -6.86 -5.51
N ASP A 185 -24.42 -6.90 -6.73
CA ASP A 185 -25.05 -8.08 -7.29
C ASP A 185 -24.06 -9.26 -7.39
N GLY A 186 -22.83 -9.00 -7.84
CA GLY A 186 -21.78 -10.01 -7.97
C GLY A 186 -21.37 -10.62 -6.63
N VAL A 187 -21.11 -9.77 -5.62
CA VAL A 187 -20.77 -10.23 -4.26
C VAL A 187 -21.92 -11.01 -3.63
N ALA A 188 -23.16 -10.51 -3.74
CA ALA A 188 -24.33 -11.19 -3.18
C ALA A 188 -24.59 -12.56 -3.85
N ALA A 189 -24.41 -12.67 -5.18
CA ALA A 189 -24.54 -13.93 -5.89
C ALA A 189 -23.49 -14.95 -5.44
N ALA A 190 -22.24 -14.51 -5.24
CA ALA A 190 -21.15 -15.35 -4.73
C ALA A 190 -21.43 -15.82 -3.29
N ALA A 191 -21.82 -14.90 -2.40
CA ALA A 191 -22.18 -15.22 -1.01
C ALA A 191 -23.29 -16.28 -0.93
N ARG A 192 -24.35 -16.11 -1.70
CA ARG A 192 -25.46 -17.10 -1.78
C ARG A 192 -25.02 -18.45 -2.31
N ARG A 193 -24.16 -18.47 -3.34
CA ARG A 193 -23.63 -19.72 -3.93
C ARG A 193 -22.78 -20.49 -2.94
N LEU A 194 -22.02 -19.80 -2.10
CA LEU A 194 -21.18 -20.39 -1.07
C LEU A 194 -21.93 -20.69 0.24
N GLY A 195 -23.13 -20.18 0.43
CA GLY A 195 -23.84 -20.24 1.71
C GLY A 195 -23.13 -19.48 2.83
N LYS A 196 -22.38 -18.43 2.49
CA LYS A 196 -21.58 -17.61 3.41
C LYS A 196 -22.05 -16.15 3.40
N THR A 197 -21.82 -15.44 4.48
CA THR A 197 -22.01 -13.99 4.54
C THR A 197 -20.75 -13.27 4.03
N ALA A 198 -20.90 -12.41 3.03
CA ALA A 198 -19.79 -11.62 2.52
C ALA A 198 -19.62 -10.34 3.34
N ARG A 199 -18.38 -10.03 3.74
CA ARG A 199 -18.00 -8.81 4.43
C ARG A 199 -17.75 -7.70 3.40
N VAL A 200 -18.46 -6.57 3.51
CA VAL A 200 -18.37 -5.50 2.50
C VAL A 200 -18.15 -4.13 3.11
N HIS A 201 -17.39 -3.30 2.39
CA HIS A 201 -17.24 -1.88 2.66
C HIS A 201 -17.88 -1.08 1.52
N VAL A 202 -18.88 -0.28 1.86
CA VAL A 202 -19.61 0.55 0.89
C VAL A 202 -18.76 1.74 0.51
N LYS A 203 -18.37 1.83 -0.76
CA LYS A 203 -17.62 2.96 -1.27
C LYS A 203 -18.54 4.03 -1.79
N VAL A 204 -18.41 5.24 -1.26
CA VAL A 204 -19.12 6.43 -1.74
C VAL A 204 -18.16 7.41 -2.40
N ASP A 205 -18.62 8.11 -3.41
CA ASP A 205 -17.88 9.22 -4.03
C ASP A 205 -18.31 10.54 -3.36
N SER A 206 -17.51 10.95 -2.40
CA SER A 206 -17.74 12.21 -1.68
C SER A 206 -17.24 13.46 -2.44
N GLY A 207 -16.66 13.27 -3.64
CA GLY A 207 -16.16 14.35 -4.48
C GLY A 207 -14.78 14.10 -5.11
N PHE A 208 -14.31 12.86 -5.09
CA PHE A 208 -13.05 12.49 -5.77
C PHE A 208 -13.23 12.26 -7.28
N GLY A 209 -14.41 11.83 -7.71
CA GLY A 209 -14.73 11.64 -9.13
C GLY A 209 -14.12 10.40 -9.79
N ARG A 210 -13.73 9.37 -8.99
CA ARG A 210 -13.06 8.18 -9.55
C ARG A 210 -13.89 6.90 -9.47
N ASN A 211 -14.46 6.60 -8.32
CA ASN A 211 -15.22 5.36 -8.06
C ASN A 211 -16.03 5.53 -6.77
N GLY A 212 -17.17 4.87 -6.69
CA GLY A 212 -18.09 4.90 -5.55
C GLY A 212 -19.48 5.37 -5.94
N PHE A 213 -20.44 5.16 -5.06
CA PHE A 213 -21.79 5.65 -5.25
C PHE A 213 -21.84 7.17 -5.10
N THR A 214 -22.41 7.83 -6.07
CA THR A 214 -22.70 9.28 -6.02
C THR A 214 -24.02 9.54 -5.28
N PRO A 215 -24.32 10.79 -4.86
CA PRO A 215 -25.62 11.11 -4.27
C PRO A 215 -26.82 10.65 -5.13
N ALA A 216 -26.68 10.71 -6.45
CA ALA A 216 -27.72 10.31 -7.41
C ALA A 216 -27.94 8.79 -7.51
N THR A 217 -26.89 7.99 -7.24
CA THR A 217 -26.96 6.52 -7.36
C THR A 217 -27.09 5.82 -6.01
N PHE A 218 -26.97 6.55 -4.90
CA PHE A 218 -26.89 5.94 -3.58
C PHE A 218 -28.22 5.35 -3.08
N ASP A 219 -29.36 5.94 -3.41
CA ASP A 219 -30.66 5.36 -3.03
C ASP A 219 -30.91 4.01 -3.70
N ALA A 220 -30.49 3.86 -4.96
CA ALA A 220 -30.54 2.58 -5.63
C ALA A 220 -29.58 1.55 -4.98
N ALA A 221 -28.43 1.99 -4.46
CA ALA A 221 -27.54 1.12 -3.70
C ALA A 221 -28.16 0.71 -2.36
N LEU A 222 -28.75 1.62 -1.60
CA LEU A 222 -29.44 1.33 -0.34
C LEU A 222 -30.59 0.35 -0.54
N ALA A 223 -31.39 0.52 -1.63
CA ALA A 223 -32.48 -0.38 -1.98
C ALA A 223 -32.02 -1.84 -2.19
N LYS A 224 -30.76 -2.06 -2.59
CA LYS A 224 -30.14 -3.40 -2.69
C LYS A 224 -29.44 -3.84 -1.40
N LEU A 225 -28.68 -2.96 -0.77
CA LEU A 225 -27.87 -3.32 0.42
C LEU A 225 -28.73 -3.67 1.62
N VAL A 226 -29.82 -2.91 1.87
CA VAL A 226 -30.68 -3.11 3.05
C VAL A 226 -31.29 -4.52 3.11
N PRO A 227 -31.97 -5.02 2.07
CA PRO A 227 -32.51 -6.39 2.11
C PRO A 227 -31.41 -7.44 2.23
N LEU A 228 -30.28 -7.31 1.51
CA LEU A 228 -29.17 -8.25 1.55
C LEU A 228 -28.52 -8.31 2.94
N ALA A 229 -28.42 -7.19 3.63
CA ALA A 229 -27.93 -7.13 5.02
C ALA A 229 -28.92 -7.80 5.98
N LYS A 230 -30.24 -7.54 5.85
CA LYS A 230 -31.28 -8.15 6.66
C LYS A 230 -31.38 -9.67 6.47
N GLU A 231 -31.13 -10.15 5.26
CA GLU A 231 -31.08 -11.58 4.93
C GLU A 231 -29.78 -12.26 5.41
N GLY A 232 -28.79 -11.51 5.91
CA GLY A 232 -27.49 -12.04 6.31
C GLY A 232 -26.60 -12.45 5.12
N VAL A 233 -26.94 -12.05 3.90
CA VAL A 233 -26.12 -12.31 2.70
C VAL A 233 -24.88 -11.41 2.71
N LEU A 234 -25.05 -10.15 3.12
CA LEU A 234 -23.96 -9.18 3.27
C LEU A 234 -23.85 -8.71 4.72
N HIS A 235 -22.62 -8.59 5.20
CA HIS A 235 -22.28 -7.88 6.43
C HIS A 235 -21.65 -6.55 6.06
N ILE A 236 -22.35 -5.44 6.39
CA ILE A 236 -21.88 -4.08 6.09
C ILE A 236 -20.85 -3.69 7.17
N VAL A 237 -19.60 -4.02 6.94
CA VAL A 237 -18.49 -3.71 7.85
C VAL A 237 -18.17 -2.22 7.83
N GLY A 238 -18.07 -1.63 6.64
CA GLY A 238 -17.58 -0.27 6.56
C GLY A 238 -18.22 0.60 5.50
N GLN A 239 -18.00 1.91 5.68
CA GLN A 239 -18.23 2.94 4.68
C GLN A 239 -16.92 3.69 4.45
N TRP A 240 -16.61 3.98 3.18
CA TRP A 240 -15.40 4.68 2.87
C TRP A 240 -15.46 5.57 1.62
N SER A 241 -14.56 6.55 1.61
CA SER A 241 -14.28 7.38 0.45
C SER A 241 -12.78 7.69 0.34
N HIS A 242 -12.41 8.58 -0.55
CA HIS A 242 -11.03 9.03 -0.73
C HIS A 242 -10.98 10.54 -0.94
N LEU A 243 -10.00 11.20 -0.32
CA LEU A 243 -9.80 12.63 -0.42
C LEU A 243 -8.95 12.97 -1.65
N ALA A 244 -9.31 14.05 -2.33
CA ALA A 244 -8.68 14.46 -3.58
C ALA A 244 -7.41 15.28 -3.36
N VAL A 245 -7.45 16.24 -2.42
CA VAL A 245 -6.46 17.31 -2.26
C VAL A 245 -6.15 17.63 -0.78
N ALA A 246 -6.20 16.60 0.08
CA ALA A 246 -5.87 16.76 1.50
C ALA A 246 -4.35 16.96 1.76
N ASP A 247 -3.54 16.81 0.73
CA ASP A 247 -2.08 16.90 0.72
C ASP A 247 -1.54 18.31 0.44
N ALA A 248 -2.43 19.29 0.28
CA ALA A 248 -2.06 20.71 0.16
C ALA A 248 -2.83 21.56 1.20
N PRO A 249 -2.49 21.45 2.50
CA PRO A 249 -3.23 22.07 3.60
C PRO A 249 -3.15 23.60 3.61
N ASP A 250 -2.19 24.19 2.92
CA ASP A 250 -1.98 25.65 2.85
C ASP A 250 -2.72 26.32 1.67
N VAL A 251 -3.43 25.53 0.84
CA VAL A 251 -4.20 26.05 -0.30
C VAL A 251 -5.67 26.18 0.09
N PRO A 252 -6.23 27.40 0.29
CA PRO A 252 -7.58 27.60 0.84
C PRO A 252 -8.69 26.89 0.02
N GLU A 253 -8.54 26.87 -1.31
CA GLU A 253 -9.48 26.19 -2.21
C GLU A 253 -9.47 24.67 -1.98
N PHE A 254 -8.31 24.06 -1.73
CA PHE A 254 -8.17 22.63 -1.48
C PHE A 254 -8.65 22.25 -0.10
N VAL A 255 -8.42 23.10 0.90
CA VAL A 255 -9.01 22.95 2.24
C VAL A 255 -10.54 22.95 2.13
N ALA A 256 -11.13 23.96 1.47
CA ALA A 256 -12.57 24.04 1.27
C ALA A 256 -13.13 22.84 0.46
N SER A 257 -12.36 22.33 -0.51
CA SER A 257 -12.74 21.13 -1.26
C SER A 257 -12.74 19.88 -0.36
N THR A 258 -11.72 19.74 0.47
CA THR A 258 -11.60 18.65 1.45
C THR A 258 -12.74 18.69 2.47
N ASP A 259 -13.07 19.86 2.99
CA ASP A 259 -14.17 20.05 3.93
C ASP A 259 -15.54 19.67 3.30
N ARG A 260 -15.78 20.05 2.06
CA ARG A 260 -16.97 19.59 1.32
C ARG A 260 -17.01 18.08 1.16
N GLN A 261 -15.87 17.44 0.85
CA GLN A 261 -15.80 15.97 0.78
C GLN A 261 -16.13 15.30 2.12
N ILE A 262 -15.68 15.88 3.23
CA ILE A 262 -15.97 15.40 4.60
C ILE A 262 -17.47 15.49 4.88
N GLU A 263 -18.10 16.62 4.60
CA GLU A 263 -19.54 16.79 4.82
C GLU A 263 -20.38 15.86 3.94
N ASN A 264 -20.03 15.73 2.67
CA ASN A 264 -20.66 14.75 1.79
C ASN A 264 -20.53 13.32 2.33
N PHE A 265 -19.35 12.95 2.83
CA PHE A 265 -19.12 11.63 3.42
C PHE A 265 -20.01 11.38 4.64
N LYS A 266 -20.13 12.36 5.52
CA LYS A 266 -21.02 12.29 6.69
C LYS A 266 -22.50 12.21 6.29
N ASP A 267 -22.89 12.86 5.19
CA ASP A 267 -24.26 12.75 4.66
C ASP A 267 -24.58 11.32 4.21
N PHE A 268 -23.68 10.68 3.47
CA PHE A 268 -23.83 9.26 3.12
C PHE A 268 -23.95 8.37 4.36
N THR A 269 -23.18 8.65 5.43
CA THR A 269 -23.29 7.90 6.71
C THR A 269 -24.71 8.04 7.29
N ARG A 270 -25.22 9.27 7.42
CA ARG A 270 -26.59 9.50 7.92
C ARG A 270 -27.65 8.76 7.10
N ARG A 271 -27.49 8.73 5.78
CA ARG A 271 -28.43 8.01 4.90
C ARG A 271 -28.39 6.50 5.13
N MET A 272 -27.21 5.92 5.38
CA MET A 272 -27.06 4.50 5.76
C MET A 272 -27.72 4.22 7.11
N GLU A 273 -27.50 5.08 8.11
CA GLU A 273 -28.09 4.97 9.46
C GLU A 273 -29.62 5.02 9.39
N VAL A 274 -30.18 5.99 8.66
CA VAL A 274 -31.63 6.10 8.45
C VAL A 274 -32.20 4.88 7.74
N ALA A 275 -31.44 4.28 6.82
CA ALA A 275 -31.82 3.05 6.14
C ALA A 275 -31.67 1.78 7.02
N GLY A 276 -31.13 1.90 8.22
CA GLY A 276 -30.95 0.79 9.18
C GLY A 276 -29.77 -0.13 8.89
N ILE A 277 -28.75 0.35 8.18
CA ILE A 277 -27.51 -0.35 7.88
C ILE A 277 -26.28 0.51 8.25
N ALA A 278 -26.24 1.02 9.49
CA ALA A 278 -25.09 1.78 10.00
C ALA A 278 -23.79 1.01 9.80
N PRO A 279 -22.73 1.63 9.25
CA PRO A 279 -21.44 0.98 9.13
C PRO A 279 -20.76 0.86 10.50
N GLU A 280 -20.11 -0.24 10.76
CA GLU A 280 -19.31 -0.43 11.99
C GLU A 280 -18.04 0.44 11.95
N ILE A 281 -17.48 0.63 10.74
CA ILE A 281 -16.22 1.34 10.50
C ILE A 281 -16.41 2.38 9.41
N ARG A 282 -16.03 3.63 9.72
CA ARG A 282 -15.91 4.70 8.72
C ARG A 282 -14.44 4.95 8.44
N HIS A 283 -14.07 5.11 7.18
CA HIS A 283 -12.69 5.38 6.85
C HIS A 283 -12.55 6.31 5.64
N LEU A 284 -12.00 7.50 5.88
CA LEU A 284 -11.83 8.56 4.90
C LEU A 284 -10.35 8.96 4.75
N ALA A 285 -9.63 9.10 5.88
CA ALA A 285 -8.27 9.61 5.93
C ALA A 285 -7.27 8.73 5.16
N ASN A 286 -6.61 9.32 4.14
CA ASN A 286 -5.39 8.81 3.51
C ASN A 286 -4.14 9.23 4.32
N THR A 287 -2.91 9.10 3.80
CA THR A 287 -1.69 9.54 4.49
C THR A 287 -1.78 10.99 4.93
N ALA A 288 -2.13 11.89 4.01
CA ALA A 288 -2.19 13.32 4.29
C ALA A 288 -3.16 13.62 5.43
N ALA A 289 -4.39 13.15 5.33
CA ALA A 289 -5.40 13.37 6.35
C ALA A 289 -5.10 12.62 7.67
N THR A 290 -4.42 11.48 7.64
CA THR A 290 -3.95 10.82 8.86
C THR A 290 -2.98 11.71 9.63
N LEU A 291 -2.11 12.46 8.93
CA LEU A 291 -1.10 13.32 9.54
C LEU A 291 -1.63 14.70 9.93
N SER A 292 -2.63 15.25 9.23
CA SER A 292 -3.04 16.66 9.36
C SER A 292 -4.50 16.89 9.76
N ARG A 293 -5.37 15.89 9.74
CA ARG A 293 -6.83 16.05 9.98
C ARG A 293 -7.36 15.01 11.00
N PRO A 294 -7.00 15.15 12.30
CA PRO A 294 -7.38 14.17 13.33
C PRO A 294 -8.90 14.02 13.50
N GLU A 295 -9.68 15.03 13.17
CA GLU A 295 -11.15 15.01 13.29
C GLU A 295 -11.85 14.05 12.31
N ILE A 296 -11.13 13.50 11.33
CA ILE A 296 -11.65 12.52 10.37
C ILE A 296 -10.90 11.19 10.40
N HIS A 297 -10.19 10.89 11.46
CA HIS A 297 -9.60 9.55 11.63
C HIS A 297 -10.68 8.48 11.67
N PHE A 298 -11.84 8.79 12.25
CA PHE A 298 -12.94 7.85 12.47
C PHE A 298 -12.43 6.54 13.08
N GLU A 299 -13.00 5.41 12.72
CA GLU A 299 -12.62 4.09 13.25
C GLU A 299 -11.41 3.48 12.53
N LEU A 300 -11.03 4.01 11.34
CA LEU A 300 -9.92 3.44 10.55
C LEU A 300 -9.28 4.49 9.64
N THR A 301 -7.96 4.62 9.70
CA THR A 301 -7.17 5.39 8.74
C THR A 301 -6.43 4.48 7.75
N ARG A 302 -6.08 5.04 6.57
CA ARG A 302 -5.49 4.26 5.47
C ARG A 302 -4.23 4.92 4.90
N PRO A 303 -3.17 5.08 5.71
CA PRO A 303 -1.92 5.60 5.20
C PRO A 303 -1.31 4.64 4.17
N GLY A 304 -1.01 5.18 2.98
CA GLY A 304 -0.29 4.50 1.92
C GLY A 304 1.17 4.93 1.91
N ILE A 305 1.45 6.07 1.28
CA ILE A 305 2.82 6.55 1.08
C ILE A 305 3.57 6.80 2.39
N GLY A 306 2.85 7.17 3.47
CA GLY A 306 3.43 7.35 4.80
C GLY A 306 4.05 6.07 5.39
N LEU A 307 3.51 4.88 5.08
CA LEU A 307 4.14 3.61 5.46
C LEU A 307 5.55 3.49 4.90
N TYR A 308 5.78 4.04 3.69
CA TYR A 308 7.05 3.97 2.98
C TYR A 308 8.01 5.12 3.32
N GLY A 309 7.58 6.02 4.21
CA GLY A 309 8.43 7.05 4.78
C GLY A 309 8.40 8.39 4.05
N TYR A 310 7.28 8.68 3.38
CA TYR A 310 7.10 9.94 2.66
C TYR A 310 5.79 10.62 3.06
N GLU A 311 5.81 11.92 3.11
CA GLU A 311 4.66 12.79 3.07
C GLU A 311 3.95 12.63 1.70
N ALA A 312 2.64 12.91 1.65
CA ALA A 312 1.87 12.70 0.42
C ALA A 312 2.24 13.68 -0.69
N ASP A 313 2.66 14.89 -0.34
CA ASP A 313 3.09 15.96 -1.26
C ASP A 313 4.14 16.85 -0.58
N PRO A 314 5.08 17.47 -1.33
CA PRO A 314 6.02 18.46 -0.80
C PRO A 314 5.36 19.65 -0.09
N ALA A 315 4.11 19.99 -0.42
CA ALA A 315 3.34 21.03 0.28
C ALA A 315 3.06 20.70 1.75
N MET A 316 3.14 19.42 2.15
CA MET A 316 3.01 19.00 3.55
C MET A 316 4.32 19.15 4.33
N GLY A 317 5.43 19.40 3.67
CA GLY A 317 6.75 19.53 4.28
C GLY A 317 7.83 18.73 3.54
N THR A 318 9.05 18.82 4.05
CA THR A 318 10.18 18.05 3.56
C THR A 318 10.24 16.66 4.20
N PRO A 319 10.95 15.68 3.61
CA PRO A 319 11.13 14.37 4.23
C PRO A 319 11.61 14.49 5.69
N GLY A 320 10.87 13.86 6.61
CA GLY A 320 11.13 13.91 8.05
C GLY A 320 10.31 14.96 8.83
N THR A 321 9.52 15.83 8.18
CA THR A 321 8.62 16.77 8.86
C THR A 321 7.66 16.05 9.83
N TYR A 322 7.22 14.87 9.47
CA TYR A 322 6.31 14.04 10.27
C TYR A 322 7.00 12.79 10.86
N ASP A 323 8.30 12.84 11.13
CA ASP A 323 9.10 11.72 11.68
C ASP A 323 9.02 10.41 10.87
N LEU A 324 8.71 10.52 9.59
CA LEU A 324 8.71 9.41 8.66
C LEU A 324 10.11 9.19 8.07
N THR A 325 10.47 7.94 7.84
CA THR A 325 11.79 7.56 7.32
C THR A 325 11.64 6.84 5.98
N PRO A 326 12.19 7.35 4.87
CA PRO A 326 12.19 6.66 3.59
C PRO A 326 12.75 5.25 3.70
N ALA A 327 11.96 4.26 3.27
CA ALA A 327 12.29 2.84 3.42
C ALA A 327 13.11 2.28 2.26
N MET A 328 13.11 2.92 1.08
CA MET A 328 13.84 2.44 -0.10
C MET A 328 15.06 3.31 -0.38
N THR A 329 16.17 2.65 -0.70
CA THR A 329 17.39 3.26 -1.20
C THR A 329 17.77 2.64 -2.52
N LEU A 330 17.92 3.45 -3.57
CA LEU A 330 18.53 3.00 -4.82
C LEU A 330 20.03 3.22 -4.73
N GLN A 331 20.80 2.20 -5.06
CA GLN A 331 22.26 2.29 -5.14
C GLN A 331 22.76 1.58 -6.39
N ALA A 332 23.88 2.06 -6.92
CA ALA A 332 24.58 1.41 -8.02
C ALA A 332 26.10 1.58 -7.86
N GLN A 333 26.82 0.64 -8.41
CA GLN A 333 28.27 0.75 -8.58
C GLN A 333 28.57 1.53 -9.84
N LEU A 334 29.59 2.40 -9.80
CA LEU A 334 30.12 3.00 -11.01
C LEU A 334 30.87 1.94 -11.82
N GLY A 335 30.47 1.79 -13.08
CA GLY A 335 31.19 0.98 -14.05
C GLY A 335 32.43 1.68 -14.58
N THR A 336 32.53 1.86 -15.89
CA THR A 336 33.64 2.57 -16.51
C THR A 336 33.56 4.07 -16.19
N VAL A 337 34.61 4.61 -15.62
CA VAL A 337 34.78 6.07 -15.43
C VAL A 337 35.82 6.57 -16.42
N LYS A 338 35.56 7.67 -17.11
CA LYS A 338 36.47 8.29 -18.06
C LYS A 338 36.33 9.82 -18.08
N ASP A 339 37.41 10.49 -18.37
CA ASP A 339 37.41 11.92 -18.60
C ASP A 339 36.99 12.26 -20.02
N VAL A 340 36.27 13.33 -20.20
CA VAL A 340 35.79 13.87 -21.46
C VAL A 340 36.01 15.39 -21.49
N GLU A 341 36.38 15.91 -22.66
CA GLU A 341 36.63 17.34 -22.85
C GLU A 341 35.33 18.13 -22.94
N ALA A 342 35.45 19.46 -22.74
CA ALA A 342 34.36 20.38 -23.00
C ALA A 342 33.84 20.28 -24.45
N GLY A 343 32.52 20.42 -24.63
CA GLY A 343 31.88 20.29 -25.94
C GLY A 343 31.68 18.84 -26.42
N HIS A 344 32.02 17.84 -25.60
CA HIS A 344 31.83 16.45 -25.94
C HIS A 344 30.35 16.05 -25.82
N GLY A 345 29.82 15.41 -26.85
CA GLY A 345 28.45 14.92 -26.84
C GLY A 345 28.35 13.59 -26.11
N ILE A 346 27.43 13.51 -25.13
CA ILE A 346 27.21 12.31 -24.32
C ILE A 346 26.13 11.44 -24.94
N SER A 347 26.44 10.13 -25.16
CA SER A 347 25.50 9.09 -25.57
C SER A 347 24.73 9.40 -26.87
N TYR A 348 23.62 8.67 -27.10
CA TYR A 348 22.82 8.75 -28.31
C TYR A 348 22.21 10.15 -28.50
N GLY A 349 22.24 10.61 -29.76
CA GLY A 349 21.68 11.90 -30.15
C GLY A 349 22.50 13.11 -29.68
N ARG A 350 23.52 12.94 -28.86
CA ARG A 350 24.36 14.02 -28.32
C ARG A 350 23.53 15.18 -27.75
N THR A 351 22.42 14.87 -27.10
CA THR A 351 21.48 15.87 -26.57
C THR A 351 22.07 16.68 -25.41
N TYR A 352 23.08 16.16 -24.73
CA TYR A 352 23.87 16.84 -23.73
C TYR A 352 25.30 17.02 -24.22
N LEU A 353 25.78 18.23 -24.19
CA LEU A 353 27.20 18.57 -24.46
C LEU A 353 27.83 18.99 -23.13
N THR A 354 29.03 18.50 -22.85
CA THR A 354 29.77 18.84 -21.65
C THR A 354 30.14 20.34 -21.68
N PRO A 355 29.74 21.15 -20.70
CA PRO A 355 30.08 22.59 -20.70
C PRO A 355 31.54 22.86 -20.34
N THR A 356 32.17 21.92 -19.63
CA THR A 356 33.58 21.96 -19.20
C THR A 356 34.18 20.56 -19.31
N ASP A 357 35.49 20.47 -19.18
CA ASP A 357 36.15 19.18 -18.95
C ASP A 357 35.54 18.52 -17.71
N THR A 358 35.20 17.28 -17.82
CA THR A 358 34.47 16.54 -16.77
C THR A 358 34.74 15.02 -16.85
N SER A 359 34.37 14.30 -15.81
CA SER A 359 34.38 12.84 -15.81
C SER A 359 32.97 12.30 -16.00
N THR A 360 32.83 11.25 -16.79
CA THR A 360 31.58 10.50 -16.99
C THR A 360 31.73 9.08 -16.49
N ALA A 361 30.64 8.51 -16.02
CA ALA A 361 30.59 7.12 -15.56
C ALA A 361 29.35 6.41 -16.10
N ILE A 362 29.46 5.11 -16.25
CA ILE A 362 28.31 4.21 -16.48
C ILE A 362 27.80 3.76 -15.12
N VAL A 363 26.46 3.84 -14.92
CA VAL A 363 25.75 3.41 -13.73
C VAL A 363 24.77 2.31 -14.09
#